data_7978b636c37b9c84531844c084b95762
#
_entry.id   7978b636c37b9c84531844c084b95762
#
_cell.length_a   1.000
_cell.length_b   1.000
_cell.length_c   1.000
_cell.angle_alpha   90.00
_cell.angle_beta   90.00
_cell.angle_gamma   90.00
#
_symmetry.space_group_name_H-M   'P 1'
#
loop_
_entity.id
_entity.type
_entity.pdbx_description
1 polymer ?
#
loop_
_entity_poly.entity_id
_entity_poly.type
_entity_poly.pdbx_seq_one_letter_code
_entity_poly.pdbx_strand_id
1 'polypeptide(L)'
;KSAYSCGKPALGVGPGNVPCYIDKTAKLRTSVNDLVLSKAFDNGMICASEQAVLVDRDIYEEFEKLMKEDGCYFVSPEEKNKLQESMFEKTEEYGYKLKSHVPGQSPCTIAKEAGFEVPEDTKVLVVYEEGIGNEYPFSKEKLSPVLTYYIVENEEEGIGKAEKLLEFGGLGHSAVIHSENKETILKFSKKMKAGRIIVNSPSTHGAIGDIYNTNMPSLTLGCGSFGGNSTTANVSSVNLINIKRTSKRRVNMQWFKVPEKIYFEAGAIQYLEKMPEIERAFIVTDESMVKLGYVDKILYHLRKRQQYVHSEIFSEVESDPSFDTIKRGVKAMESFQPDVVIA
;
A
#
# COMPACT_ATOMS: atom_id res chain seq x y z
N LYS A 1 -23.82 8.21 12.59
CA LYS A 1 -25.09 8.93 12.25
C LYS A 1 -25.26 10.16 13.14
N SER A 2 -25.31 10.00 14.47
CA SER A 2 -25.53 11.10 15.43
C SER A 2 -24.52 12.25 15.29
N ALA A 3 -23.23 11.94 15.09
CA ALA A 3 -22.19 12.95 14.91
C ALA A 3 -22.46 13.84 13.68
N TYR A 4 -22.83 13.25 12.54
CA TYR A 4 -23.16 14.02 11.34
C TYR A 4 -24.50 14.77 11.45
N SER A 5 -25.42 14.29 12.29
CA SER A 5 -26.74 14.91 12.48
C SER A 5 -26.73 16.13 13.40
N CYS A 6 -25.65 16.37 14.14
CA CYS A 6 -25.57 17.47 15.11
C CYS A 6 -25.30 18.85 14.48
N GLY A 7 -25.09 18.93 13.16
CA GLY A 7 -24.81 20.18 12.45
C GLY A 7 -23.43 20.78 12.70
N LYS A 8 -22.54 20.07 13.39
CA LYS A 8 -21.15 20.49 13.64
C LYS A 8 -20.18 19.70 12.74
N PRO A 9 -18.99 20.23 12.44
CA PRO A 9 -17.96 19.48 11.75
C PRO A 9 -17.68 18.17 12.47
N ALA A 10 -17.75 17.05 11.74
CA ALA A 10 -17.52 15.71 12.27
C ALA A 10 -16.74 14.85 11.29
N LEU A 11 -15.87 14.00 11.82
CA LEU A 11 -15.14 12.96 11.10
C LEU A 11 -15.63 11.62 11.63
N GLY A 12 -16.59 11.02 10.94
CA GLY A 12 -17.11 9.70 11.28
C GLY A 12 -16.50 8.62 10.40
N VAL A 13 -16.65 7.38 10.85
CA VAL A 13 -16.21 6.17 10.12
C VAL A 13 -17.38 5.23 9.93
N GLY A 14 -17.32 4.42 8.87
CA GLY A 14 -18.29 3.36 8.59
C GLY A 14 -17.90 2.02 9.19
N PRO A 15 -18.79 1.04 9.15
CA PRO A 15 -18.46 -0.34 9.50
C PRO A 15 -17.44 -0.94 8.54
N GLY A 16 -16.69 -1.95 9.00
CA GLY A 16 -15.65 -2.61 8.24
C GLY A 16 -15.99 -4.07 7.95
N ASN A 17 -16.68 -4.37 6.87
CA ASN A 17 -16.86 -5.76 6.42
C ASN A 17 -15.76 -6.16 5.44
N VAL A 18 -14.55 -6.31 5.94
CA VAL A 18 -13.32 -6.45 5.16
C VAL A 18 -13.19 -7.85 4.53
N PRO A 19 -13.24 -7.98 3.20
CA PRO A 19 -12.92 -9.22 2.50
C PRO A 19 -11.41 -9.39 2.32
N CYS A 20 -10.93 -10.63 2.46
CA CYS A 20 -9.55 -11.02 2.18
C CYS A 20 -9.55 -12.09 1.08
N TYR A 21 -9.01 -11.79 -0.08
CA TYR A 21 -8.88 -12.76 -1.17
C TYR A 21 -7.48 -13.36 -1.20
N ILE A 22 -7.41 -14.69 -1.16
CA ILE A 22 -6.19 -15.49 -1.26
C ILE A 22 -6.16 -16.12 -2.65
N ASP A 23 -5.41 -15.50 -3.54
CA ASP A 23 -5.18 -15.97 -4.89
C ASP A 23 -4.24 -17.19 -4.91
N LYS A 24 -4.39 -18.08 -5.87
CA LYS A 24 -3.57 -19.30 -6.01
C LYS A 24 -2.05 -19.06 -6.07
N THR A 25 -1.62 -17.84 -6.41
CA THR A 25 -0.19 -17.49 -6.43
C THR A 25 0.33 -16.97 -5.09
N ALA A 26 -0.54 -16.89 -4.05
CA ALA A 26 -0.17 -16.37 -2.74
C ALA A 26 0.89 -17.22 -2.04
N LYS A 27 1.70 -16.59 -1.22
CA LYS A 27 2.63 -17.28 -0.31
C LYS A 27 1.88 -17.80 0.91
N LEU A 28 1.35 -19.01 0.84
CA LEU A 28 0.36 -19.56 1.77
C LEU A 28 0.74 -19.40 3.24
N ARG A 29 1.96 -19.79 3.63
CA ARG A 29 2.41 -19.70 5.04
C ARG A 29 2.40 -18.24 5.54
N THR A 30 2.88 -17.31 4.72
CA THR A 30 2.87 -15.88 5.05
C THR A 30 1.46 -15.34 5.12
N SER A 31 0.61 -15.69 4.14
CA SER A 31 -0.77 -15.24 4.09
C SER A 31 -1.61 -15.73 5.28
N VAL A 32 -1.39 -16.97 5.72
CA VAL A 32 -2.04 -17.51 6.93
C VAL A 32 -1.57 -16.76 8.17
N ASN A 33 -0.25 -16.58 8.34
CA ASN A 33 0.30 -15.84 9.47
C ASN A 33 -0.24 -14.41 9.53
N ASP A 34 -0.28 -13.71 8.41
CA ASP A 34 -0.81 -12.35 8.32
C ASP A 34 -2.31 -12.28 8.67
N LEU A 35 -3.10 -13.22 8.12
CA LEU A 35 -4.53 -13.33 8.38
C LEU A 35 -4.83 -13.60 9.85
N VAL A 36 -4.15 -14.59 10.46
CA VAL A 36 -4.36 -14.97 11.84
C VAL A 36 -3.89 -13.88 12.80
N LEU A 37 -2.70 -13.30 12.54
CA LEU A 37 -2.17 -12.16 13.31
C LEU A 37 -3.17 -10.99 13.30
N SER A 38 -3.69 -10.64 12.14
CA SER A 38 -4.64 -9.55 11.96
C SER A 38 -5.99 -9.84 12.64
N LYS A 39 -6.51 -11.06 12.47
CA LYS A 39 -7.83 -11.44 12.99
C LYS A 39 -7.84 -11.64 14.49
N ALA A 40 -6.75 -12.15 15.08
CA ALA A 40 -6.62 -12.35 16.51
C ALA A 40 -6.29 -11.06 17.28
N PHE A 41 -5.72 -10.05 16.58
CA PHE A 41 -5.35 -8.78 17.20
C PHE A 41 -6.56 -8.11 17.86
N ASP A 42 -6.43 -7.76 19.12
CA ASP A 42 -7.49 -7.14 19.94
C ASP A 42 -8.83 -7.93 19.87
N ASN A 43 -8.76 -9.25 19.85
CA ASN A 43 -9.91 -10.13 19.66
C ASN A 43 -10.81 -9.72 18.46
N GLY A 44 -10.21 -9.27 17.37
CA GLY A 44 -10.93 -8.89 16.15
C GLY A 44 -11.78 -7.62 16.27
N MET A 45 -11.55 -6.78 17.27
CA MET A 45 -12.29 -5.53 17.49
C MET A 45 -11.98 -4.43 16.48
N ILE A 46 -10.80 -4.47 15.90
CA ILE A 46 -10.42 -3.44 14.93
C ILE A 46 -11.29 -3.54 13.67
N CYS A 47 -11.89 -2.43 13.26
CA CYS A 47 -12.80 -2.37 12.11
C CYS A 47 -12.14 -2.77 10.77
N ALA A 48 -10.81 -2.75 10.70
CA ALA A 48 -10.04 -3.23 9.56
C ALA A 48 -9.69 -4.72 9.63
N SER A 49 -10.08 -5.43 10.69
CA SER A 49 -9.89 -6.88 10.80
C SER A 49 -10.69 -7.60 9.72
N GLU A 50 -10.09 -8.59 9.11
CA GLU A 50 -10.73 -9.41 8.08
C GLU A 50 -12.02 -10.06 8.62
N GLN A 51 -13.11 -9.90 7.92
CA GLN A 51 -14.41 -10.49 8.28
C GLN A 51 -14.68 -11.77 7.51
N ALA A 52 -14.12 -11.87 6.31
CA ALA A 52 -14.23 -13.04 5.45
C ALA A 52 -12.94 -13.28 4.70
N VAL A 53 -12.57 -14.55 4.55
CA VAL A 53 -11.50 -14.99 3.67
C VAL A 53 -12.10 -15.79 2.51
N LEU A 54 -11.65 -15.50 1.29
CA LEU A 54 -12.04 -16.17 0.06
C LEU A 54 -10.78 -16.83 -0.50
N VAL A 55 -10.78 -18.15 -0.61
CA VAL A 55 -9.59 -18.92 -0.97
C VAL A 55 -9.83 -19.66 -2.27
N ASP A 56 -8.91 -19.53 -3.22
CA ASP A 56 -8.97 -20.26 -4.48
C ASP A 56 -9.01 -21.78 -4.24
N ARG A 57 -9.86 -22.47 -5.00
CA ARG A 57 -10.05 -23.91 -4.91
C ARG A 57 -8.75 -24.71 -5.10
N ASP A 58 -7.83 -24.19 -5.89
CA ASP A 58 -6.55 -24.86 -6.16
C ASP A 58 -5.65 -24.99 -4.94
N ILE A 59 -5.88 -24.18 -3.91
CA ILE A 59 -4.98 -24.05 -2.73
C ILE A 59 -5.71 -24.22 -1.39
N TYR A 60 -7.04 -24.38 -1.36
CA TYR A 60 -7.81 -24.29 -0.12
C TYR A 60 -7.44 -25.38 0.90
N GLU A 61 -7.14 -26.61 0.47
CA GLU A 61 -6.80 -27.72 1.38
C GLU A 61 -5.50 -27.44 2.16
N GLU A 62 -4.47 -26.96 1.43
CA GLU A 62 -3.20 -26.59 2.06
C GLU A 62 -3.35 -25.35 2.94
N PHE A 63 -4.11 -24.36 2.49
CA PHE A 63 -4.37 -23.15 3.25
C PHE A 63 -5.12 -23.45 4.54
N GLU A 64 -6.16 -24.28 4.50
CA GLU A 64 -6.92 -24.73 5.68
C GLU A 64 -6.04 -25.50 6.67
N LYS A 65 -5.19 -26.41 6.17
CA LYS A 65 -4.22 -27.13 6.98
C LYS A 65 -3.31 -26.17 7.74
N LEU A 66 -2.74 -25.19 7.04
CA LEU A 66 -1.86 -24.17 7.62
C LEU A 66 -2.60 -23.29 8.63
N MET A 67 -3.86 -22.95 8.40
CA MET A 67 -4.69 -22.23 9.36
C MET A 67 -4.90 -23.01 10.65
N LYS A 68 -5.18 -24.33 10.55
CA LYS A 68 -5.31 -25.22 11.73
C LYS A 68 -4.01 -25.30 12.51
N GLU A 69 -2.87 -25.41 11.82
CA GLU A 69 -1.54 -25.40 12.47
C GLU A 69 -1.25 -24.09 13.21
N ASP A 70 -1.84 -22.97 12.76
CA ASP A 70 -1.66 -21.65 13.38
C ASP A 70 -2.76 -21.26 14.38
N GLY A 71 -3.55 -22.24 14.85
CA GLY A 71 -4.53 -22.08 15.94
C GLY A 71 -5.92 -21.64 15.47
N CYS A 72 -6.30 -21.89 14.22
CA CYS A 72 -7.66 -21.72 13.76
C CYS A 72 -8.50 -22.97 14.01
N TYR A 73 -9.68 -22.79 14.61
CA TYR A 73 -10.66 -23.86 14.81
C TYR A 73 -11.79 -23.75 13.80
N PHE A 74 -11.93 -24.73 12.94
CA PHE A 74 -13.01 -24.82 11.95
C PHE A 74 -14.23 -25.46 12.59
N VAL A 75 -15.28 -24.67 12.76
CA VAL A 75 -16.51 -25.14 13.41
C VAL A 75 -17.27 -26.11 12.51
N SER A 76 -17.80 -27.16 13.12
CA SER A 76 -18.68 -28.12 12.45
C SER A 76 -20.04 -27.47 12.09
N PRO A 77 -20.85 -28.10 11.21
CA PRO A 77 -22.19 -27.59 10.88
C PRO A 77 -23.11 -27.45 12.08
N GLU A 78 -22.98 -28.36 13.07
CA GLU A 78 -23.78 -28.32 14.32
C GLU A 78 -23.33 -27.15 15.20
N GLU A 79 -22.02 -26.97 15.36
CA GLU A 79 -21.45 -25.86 16.12
C GLU A 79 -21.76 -24.52 15.46
N LYS A 80 -21.76 -24.43 14.10
CA LYS A 80 -22.16 -23.24 13.36
C LYS A 80 -23.57 -22.79 13.75
N ASN A 81 -24.53 -23.69 13.83
CA ASN A 81 -25.90 -23.35 14.22
C ASN A 81 -25.96 -22.81 15.67
N LYS A 82 -25.27 -23.45 16.60
CA LYS A 82 -25.16 -22.98 17.98
C LYS A 82 -24.48 -21.61 18.07
N LEU A 83 -23.43 -21.45 17.33
CA LEU A 83 -22.68 -20.19 17.25
C LEU A 83 -23.54 -19.07 16.67
N GLN A 84 -24.35 -19.34 15.64
CA GLN A 84 -25.27 -18.38 15.06
C GLN A 84 -26.33 -17.92 16.06
N GLU A 85 -26.94 -18.86 16.78
CA GLU A 85 -27.94 -18.55 17.81
C GLU A 85 -27.34 -17.77 18.99
N SER A 86 -26.10 -18.10 19.39
CA SER A 86 -25.39 -17.38 20.44
C SER A 86 -25.02 -15.97 20.04
N MET A 87 -24.44 -15.77 18.82
CA MET A 87 -23.88 -14.50 18.38
C MET A 87 -24.92 -13.51 17.84
N PHE A 88 -26.00 -13.99 17.25
CA PHE A 88 -26.93 -13.12 16.51
C PHE A 88 -28.36 -13.20 17.07
N GLU A 89 -29.09 -12.10 16.94
CA GLU A 89 -30.53 -12.01 17.15
C GLU A 89 -31.23 -11.74 15.82
N LYS A 90 -32.33 -12.42 15.55
CA LYS A 90 -33.14 -12.21 14.35
C LYS A 90 -34.03 -10.98 14.56
N THR A 91 -33.99 -10.05 13.61
CA THR A 91 -34.78 -8.81 13.61
C THR A 91 -35.62 -8.72 12.33
N GLU A 92 -36.80 -8.10 12.40
CA GLU A 92 -37.66 -7.94 11.22
C GLU A 92 -37.06 -6.97 10.19
N GLU A 93 -36.36 -5.93 10.65
CA GLU A 93 -35.87 -4.84 9.79
C GLU A 93 -34.54 -5.16 9.11
N TYR A 94 -33.62 -5.87 9.79
CA TYR A 94 -32.23 -6.06 9.32
C TYR A 94 -31.80 -7.53 9.16
N GLY A 95 -32.74 -8.46 9.26
CA GLY A 95 -32.45 -9.89 9.30
C GLY A 95 -31.76 -10.26 10.61
N TYR A 96 -30.46 -10.55 10.57
CA TYR A 96 -29.69 -10.87 11.77
C TYR A 96 -28.85 -9.67 12.23
N LYS A 97 -28.85 -9.39 13.52
CA LYS A 97 -28.06 -8.36 14.18
C LYS A 97 -27.10 -9.02 15.20
N LEU A 98 -25.85 -8.58 15.23
CA LEU A 98 -24.87 -9.06 16.21
C LEU A 98 -25.29 -8.63 17.62
N LYS A 99 -25.28 -9.56 18.56
CA LYS A 99 -25.56 -9.28 19.97
C LYS A 99 -24.42 -8.47 20.60
N SER A 100 -24.78 -7.55 21.49
CA SER A 100 -23.85 -6.55 22.04
C SER A 100 -22.73 -7.12 22.94
N HIS A 101 -22.88 -8.34 23.45
CA HIS A 101 -21.86 -8.99 24.29
C HIS A 101 -20.75 -9.68 23.49
N VAL A 102 -20.94 -9.93 22.19
CA VAL A 102 -20.00 -10.69 21.35
C VAL A 102 -18.70 -9.91 21.00
N PRO A 103 -18.77 -8.61 20.66
CA PRO A 103 -17.56 -7.88 20.28
C PRO A 103 -16.45 -7.94 21.34
N GLY A 104 -15.22 -8.24 20.90
CA GLY A 104 -14.03 -8.27 21.76
C GLY A 104 -13.87 -9.50 22.65
N GLN A 105 -14.80 -10.46 22.61
CA GLN A 105 -14.68 -11.70 23.36
C GLN A 105 -13.64 -12.65 22.74
N SER A 106 -13.00 -13.46 23.60
CA SER A 106 -12.05 -14.47 23.13
C SER A 106 -12.76 -15.62 22.39
N PRO A 107 -12.06 -16.36 21.51
CA PRO A 107 -12.63 -17.51 20.81
C PRO A 107 -13.22 -18.55 21.78
N CYS A 108 -12.50 -18.84 22.87
CA CYS A 108 -12.94 -19.79 23.89
C CYS A 108 -14.22 -19.32 24.61
N THR A 109 -14.35 -18.02 24.90
CA THR A 109 -15.56 -17.47 25.53
C THR A 109 -16.75 -17.60 24.58
N ILE A 110 -16.57 -17.21 23.30
CA ILE A 110 -17.64 -17.29 22.28
C ILE A 110 -18.09 -18.74 22.08
N ALA A 111 -17.16 -19.69 21.97
CA ALA A 111 -17.47 -21.11 21.83
C ALA A 111 -18.24 -21.66 23.05
N LYS A 112 -17.78 -21.32 24.26
CA LYS A 112 -18.42 -21.73 25.50
C LYS A 112 -19.84 -21.18 25.63
N GLU A 113 -20.07 -19.93 25.31
CA GLU A 113 -21.40 -19.31 25.29
C GLU A 113 -22.31 -19.93 24.24
N ALA A 114 -21.74 -20.41 23.13
CA ALA A 114 -22.47 -21.17 22.13
C ALA A 114 -22.70 -22.64 22.48
N GLY A 115 -22.16 -23.12 23.61
CA GLY A 115 -22.37 -24.47 24.09
C GLY A 115 -21.49 -25.54 23.43
N PHE A 116 -20.25 -25.20 23.09
CA PHE A 116 -19.20 -26.13 22.68
C PHE A 116 -17.83 -25.68 23.19
N GLU A 117 -16.86 -26.59 23.19
CA GLU A 117 -15.51 -26.34 23.67
C GLU A 117 -14.50 -26.34 22.50
N VAL A 118 -13.47 -25.55 22.64
CA VAL A 118 -12.35 -25.48 21.70
C VAL A 118 -11.02 -25.52 22.47
N PRO A 119 -9.91 -25.91 21.87
CA PRO A 119 -8.59 -25.85 22.49
C PRO A 119 -8.29 -24.44 23.07
N GLU A 120 -7.62 -24.39 24.23
CA GLU A 120 -7.32 -23.13 24.92
C GLU A 120 -6.46 -22.16 24.11
N ASP A 121 -5.63 -22.69 23.21
CA ASP A 121 -4.75 -21.95 22.30
C ASP A 121 -5.43 -21.52 21.00
N THR A 122 -6.75 -21.73 20.87
CA THR A 122 -7.51 -21.29 19.70
C THR A 122 -7.46 -19.77 19.57
N LYS A 123 -6.98 -19.32 18.41
CA LYS A 123 -6.86 -17.88 18.07
C LYS A 123 -8.07 -17.36 17.30
N VAL A 124 -8.64 -18.17 16.40
CA VAL A 124 -9.73 -17.77 15.50
C VAL A 124 -10.72 -18.92 15.32
N LEU A 125 -12.02 -18.63 15.43
CA LEU A 125 -13.09 -19.54 15.02
C LEU A 125 -13.40 -19.32 13.54
N VAL A 126 -13.38 -20.37 12.72
CA VAL A 126 -13.59 -20.30 11.28
C VAL A 126 -14.92 -20.95 10.92
N VAL A 127 -15.76 -20.21 10.19
CA VAL A 127 -17.10 -20.64 9.80
C VAL A 127 -17.19 -20.71 8.29
N TYR A 128 -17.48 -21.89 7.74
CA TYR A 128 -17.82 -22.00 6.32
C TYR A 128 -19.17 -21.36 6.02
N GLU A 129 -19.24 -20.57 4.95
CA GLU A 129 -20.46 -19.95 4.49
C GLU A 129 -20.58 -20.05 2.97
N GLU A 130 -21.83 -20.17 2.48
CA GLU A 130 -22.08 -20.32 1.05
C GLU A 130 -22.50 -19.00 0.43
N GLY A 131 -23.29 -18.21 1.15
CA GLY A 131 -23.92 -17.00 0.67
C GLY A 131 -23.48 -15.73 1.37
N ILE A 132 -23.96 -14.61 0.82
CA ILE A 132 -23.72 -13.26 1.33
C ILE A 132 -25.07 -12.56 1.41
N GLY A 133 -25.37 -11.94 2.53
CA GLY A 133 -26.60 -11.20 2.70
C GLY A 133 -27.27 -11.43 4.08
N ASN A 134 -28.50 -10.93 4.19
CA ASN A 134 -29.23 -10.94 5.47
C ASN A 134 -29.56 -12.34 5.99
N GLU A 135 -29.61 -13.34 5.12
CA GLU A 135 -29.86 -14.74 5.48
C GLU A 135 -28.61 -15.47 5.96
N TYR A 136 -27.43 -14.86 5.71
CA TYR A 136 -26.11 -15.40 6.02
C TYR A 136 -25.42 -14.50 7.07
N PRO A 137 -25.76 -14.63 8.36
CA PRO A 137 -25.32 -13.68 9.39
C PRO A 137 -23.81 -13.57 9.54
N PHE A 138 -23.07 -14.65 9.28
CA PHE A 138 -21.62 -14.64 9.33
C PHE A 138 -20.98 -13.81 8.19
N SER A 139 -21.72 -13.46 7.14
CA SER A 139 -21.24 -12.57 6.08
C SER A 139 -21.14 -11.09 6.51
N LYS A 140 -21.62 -10.74 7.72
CA LYS A 140 -21.58 -9.39 8.29
C LYS A 140 -20.31 -9.16 9.12
N GLU A 141 -20.06 -7.89 9.46
CA GLU A 141 -19.04 -7.50 10.45
C GLU A 141 -19.37 -8.12 11.82
N LYS A 142 -18.37 -8.71 12.46
CA LYS A 142 -18.53 -9.49 13.72
C LYS A 142 -17.77 -8.91 14.90
N LEU A 143 -16.76 -8.04 14.65
CA LEU A 143 -15.92 -7.40 15.68
C LEU A 143 -15.44 -8.41 16.76
N SER A 144 -15.07 -9.58 16.31
CA SER A 144 -14.70 -10.72 17.15
C SER A 144 -13.76 -11.66 16.39
N PRO A 145 -13.04 -12.58 17.03
CA PRO A 145 -12.15 -13.53 16.38
C PRO A 145 -12.91 -14.67 15.67
N VAL A 146 -14.01 -14.32 14.99
CA VAL A 146 -14.78 -15.22 14.14
C VAL A 146 -14.62 -14.80 12.68
N LEU A 147 -14.09 -15.71 11.85
CA LEU A 147 -13.78 -15.51 10.45
C LEU A 147 -14.70 -16.34 9.58
N THR A 148 -15.27 -15.74 8.56
CA THR A 148 -16.05 -16.47 7.55
C THR A 148 -15.13 -16.97 6.44
N TYR A 149 -15.30 -18.21 6.02
CA TYR A 149 -14.47 -18.87 5.03
C TYR A 149 -15.30 -19.23 3.80
N TYR A 150 -14.84 -18.79 2.63
CA TYR A 150 -15.41 -19.13 1.34
C TYR A 150 -14.36 -19.81 0.46
N ILE A 151 -14.76 -20.89 -0.21
CA ILE A 151 -13.99 -21.47 -1.31
C ILE A 151 -14.52 -20.87 -2.61
N VAL A 152 -13.62 -20.39 -3.48
CA VAL A 152 -13.96 -19.80 -4.77
C VAL A 152 -13.29 -20.57 -5.90
N GLU A 153 -13.97 -20.69 -7.02
CA GLU A 153 -13.51 -21.52 -8.15
C GLU A 153 -12.35 -20.85 -8.90
N ASN A 154 -12.28 -19.53 -8.92
CA ASN A 154 -11.29 -18.78 -9.69
C ASN A 154 -11.24 -17.30 -9.27
N GLU A 155 -10.30 -16.55 -9.88
CA GLU A 155 -10.09 -15.12 -9.69
C GLU A 155 -11.37 -14.29 -9.84
N GLU A 156 -12.18 -14.58 -10.87
CA GLU A 156 -13.37 -13.79 -11.16
C GLU A 156 -14.42 -13.94 -10.04
N GLU A 157 -14.66 -15.16 -9.58
CA GLU A 157 -15.55 -15.43 -8.46
C GLU A 157 -15.01 -14.83 -7.16
N GLY A 158 -13.70 -14.98 -6.90
CA GLY A 158 -13.04 -14.45 -5.71
C GLY A 158 -13.19 -12.94 -5.61
N ILE A 159 -12.86 -12.23 -6.68
CA ILE A 159 -13.00 -10.77 -6.77
C ILE A 159 -14.48 -10.36 -6.68
N GLY A 160 -15.37 -11.08 -7.36
CA GLY A 160 -16.81 -10.80 -7.36
C GLY A 160 -17.47 -10.99 -6.00
N LYS A 161 -17.11 -12.05 -5.26
CA LYS A 161 -17.58 -12.27 -3.88
C LYS A 161 -16.98 -11.23 -2.90
N ALA A 162 -15.72 -10.86 -3.06
CA ALA A 162 -15.10 -9.81 -2.27
C ALA A 162 -15.83 -8.46 -2.44
N GLU A 163 -16.17 -8.08 -3.69
CA GLU A 163 -16.96 -6.89 -3.96
C GLU A 163 -18.34 -6.94 -3.28
N LYS A 164 -19.05 -8.07 -3.39
CA LYS A 164 -20.37 -8.24 -2.74
C LYS A 164 -20.30 -8.13 -1.22
N LEU A 165 -19.29 -8.70 -0.57
CA LEU A 165 -19.06 -8.57 0.88
C LEU A 165 -18.84 -7.13 1.27
N LEU A 166 -18.03 -6.40 0.50
CA LEU A 166 -17.74 -5.00 0.73
C LEU A 166 -19.02 -4.13 0.56
N GLU A 167 -19.78 -4.37 -0.50
CA GLU A 167 -21.05 -3.66 -0.76
C GLU A 167 -22.10 -3.97 0.30
N PHE A 168 -22.10 -5.17 0.85
CA PHE A 168 -23.08 -5.57 1.86
C PHE A 168 -22.90 -4.85 3.19
N GLY A 169 -21.67 -4.50 3.60
CA GLY A 169 -21.51 -3.89 4.91
C GLY A 169 -20.19 -3.14 5.16
N GLY A 170 -19.36 -2.95 4.14
CA GLY A 170 -18.01 -2.38 4.33
C GLY A 170 -17.60 -1.32 3.31
N LEU A 171 -18.57 -0.71 2.60
CA LEU A 171 -18.28 0.26 1.55
C LEU A 171 -17.34 1.38 2.02
N GLY A 172 -16.28 1.59 1.25
CA GLY A 172 -15.29 2.62 1.48
C GLY A 172 -14.22 2.28 2.52
N HIS A 173 -14.33 1.16 3.26
CA HIS A 173 -13.41 0.86 4.35
C HIS A 173 -12.08 0.28 3.85
N SER A 174 -11.93 -1.02 3.80
CA SER A 174 -10.69 -1.71 3.43
C SER A 174 -10.99 -3.04 2.74
N ALA A 175 -10.06 -3.50 1.90
CA ALA A 175 -10.08 -4.83 1.31
C ALA A 175 -8.65 -5.37 1.22
N VAL A 176 -8.49 -6.68 1.27
CA VAL A 176 -7.19 -7.36 1.33
C VAL A 176 -7.04 -8.33 0.19
N ILE A 177 -5.85 -8.43 -0.35
CA ILE A 177 -5.47 -9.46 -1.31
C ILE A 177 -4.09 -10.01 -0.98
N HIS A 178 -3.96 -11.34 -0.99
CA HIS A 178 -2.68 -12.02 -1.01
C HIS A 178 -2.50 -12.66 -2.39
N SER A 179 -1.49 -12.21 -3.12
CA SER A 179 -1.19 -12.65 -4.48
C SER A 179 0.23 -12.23 -4.87
N GLU A 180 0.91 -13.02 -5.67
CA GLU A 180 2.15 -12.63 -6.36
C GLU A 180 1.88 -12.16 -7.80
N ASN A 181 0.65 -12.28 -8.28
CA ASN A 181 0.26 -11.86 -9.63
C ASN A 181 -0.16 -10.37 -9.64
N LYS A 182 0.67 -9.54 -10.26
CA LYS A 182 0.44 -8.09 -10.35
C LYS A 182 -0.84 -7.72 -11.10
N GLU A 183 -1.25 -8.51 -12.08
CA GLU A 183 -2.47 -8.26 -12.85
C GLU A 183 -3.71 -8.51 -11.99
N THR A 184 -3.73 -9.63 -11.23
CA THR A 184 -4.78 -9.94 -10.27
C THR A 184 -4.88 -8.87 -9.19
N ILE A 185 -3.74 -8.43 -8.62
CA ILE A 185 -3.70 -7.33 -7.65
C ILE A 185 -4.32 -6.05 -8.24
N LEU A 186 -3.96 -5.71 -9.48
CA LEU A 186 -4.49 -4.51 -10.14
C LEU A 186 -5.99 -4.61 -10.43
N LYS A 187 -6.48 -5.77 -10.89
CA LYS A 187 -7.92 -6.03 -11.11
C LYS A 187 -8.69 -5.89 -9.80
N PHE A 188 -8.22 -6.56 -8.75
CA PHE A 188 -8.81 -6.46 -7.40
C PHE A 188 -8.86 -5.00 -6.94
N SER A 189 -7.73 -4.29 -7.01
CA SER A 189 -7.63 -2.90 -6.57
C SER A 189 -8.59 -1.96 -7.30
N LYS A 190 -8.80 -2.16 -8.59
CA LYS A 190 -9.74 -1.37 -9.41
C LYS A 190 -11.21 -1.70 -9.09
N LYS A 191 -11.49 -2.93 -8.70
CA LYS A 191 -12.86 -3.41 -8.49
C LYS A 191 -13.37 -3.04 -7.08
N MET A 192 -12.51 -3.06 -6.07
CA MET A 192 -12.90 -2.82 -4.68
C MET A 192 -13.23 -1.35 -4.43
N LYS A 193 -14.44 -1.07 -3.97
CA LYS A 193 -14.91 0.25 -3.53
C LYS A 193 -14.46 0.51 -2.08
N ALA A 194 -13.15 0.52 -1.86
CA ALA A 194 -12.52 0.69 -0.55
C ALA A 194 -11.48 1.81 -0.58
N GLY A 195 -11.31 2.50 0.51
CA GLY A 195 -10.31 3.55 0.67
C GLY A 195 -8.88 3.00 0.86
N ARG A 196 -8.77 1.72 1.22
CA ARG A 196 -7.48 1.03 1.46
C ARG A 196 -7.52 -0.35 0.85
N ILE A 197 -6.56 -0.62 -0.02
CA ILE A 197 -6.29 -1.95 -0.55
C ILE A 197 -4.98 -2.41 0.07
N ILE A 198 -5.06 -3.46 0.86
CA ILE A 198 -3.92 -4.05 1.57
C ILE A 198 -3.42 -5.25 0.76
N VAL A 199 -2.14 -5.28 0.48
CA VAL A 199 -1.53 -6.33 -0.37
C VAL A 199 -0.45 -7.05 0.42
N ASN A 200 -0.56 -8.38 0.50
CA ASN A 200 0.44 -9.27 1.11
C ASN A 200 0.89 -8.80 2.51
N SER A 201 -0.07 -8.38 3.34
CA SER A 201 0.19 -7.96 4.72
C SER A 201 -1.08 -8.03 5.57
N PRO A 202 -0.96 -8.07 6.91
CA PRO A 202 -2.09 -8.14 7.83
C PRO A 202 -3.01 -6.91 7.65
N SER A 203 -4.32 -7.12 7.49
CA SER A 203 -5.25 -6.01 7.24
C SER A 203 -5.28 -4.99 8.37
N THR A 204 -5.41 -5.45 9.60
CA THR A 204 -5.49 -4.58 10.77
C THR A 204 -4.28 -3.65 10.84
N HIS A 205 -3.07 -4.21 10.81
CA HIS A 205 -1.83 -3.44 10.90
C HIS A 205 -1.59 -2.59 9.64
N GLY A 206 -1.88 -3.13 8.45
CA GLY A 206 -1.72 -2.42 7.19
C GLY A 206 -2.68 -1.24 7.04
N ALA A 207 -3.93 -1.37 7.52
CA ALA A 207 -4.90 -0.29 7.47
C ALA A 207 -4.64 0.79 8.54
N ILE A 208 -4.24 0.38 9.76
CA ILE A 208 -3.80 1.32 10.81
C ILE A 208 -2.61 2.14 10.34
N GLY A 209 -1.68 1.53 9.60
CA GLY A 209 -0.52 2.19 9.00
C GLY A 209 0.77 2.13 9.84
N ASP A 210 1.85 2.68 9.29
CA ASP A 210 3.21 2.81 9.82
C ASP A 210 4.05 1.53 9.73
N ILE A 211 3.63 0.41 10.29
CA ILE A 211 4.49 -0.80 10.42
C ILE A 211 4.77 -1.46 9.07
N TYR A 212 3.74 -1.65 8.23
CA TYR A 212 3.84 -2.39 6.96
C TYR A 212 3.82 -1.50 5.70
N ASN A 213 3.51 -0.21 5.87
CA ASN A 213 3.36 0.73 4.74
C ASN A 213 3.48 2.19 5.22
N THR A 214 3.32 3.13 4.29
CA THR A 214 3.41 4.58 4.55
C THR A 214 2.08 5.25 4.88
N ASN A 215 1.01 4.49 5.16
CA ASN A 215 -0.25 5.07 5.61
C ASN A 215 -0.05 5.80 6.95
N MET A 216 -0.70 6.95 7.10
CA MET A 216 -0.67 7.70 8.36
C MET A 216 -1.22 6.83 9.50
N PRO A 217 -0.50 6.65 10.61
CA PRO A 217 -0.97 5.86 11.74
C PRO A 217 -2.27 6.41 12.31
N SER A 218 -3.32 5.59 12.36
CA SER A 218 -4.61 5.97 12.93
C SER A 218 -5.50 4.76 13.21
N LEU A 219 -6.31 4.85 14.25
CA LEU A 219 -7.42 3.93 14.52
C LEU A 219 -8.75 4.44 13.94
N THR A 220 -8.78 5.65 13.39
CA THR A 220 -9.96 6.25 12.76
C THR A 220 -9.80 6.25 11.25
N LEU A 221 -10.42 5.27 10.60
CA LEU A 221 -10.23 4.96 9.19
C LEU A 221 -11.42 5.48 8.38
N GLY A 222 -11.28 6.63 7.72
CA GLY A 222 -12.35 7.22 6.91
C GLY A 222 -12.74 6.35 5.71
N CYS A 223 -14.02 6.28 5.41
CA CYS A 223 -14.57 5.46 4.32
C CYS A 223 -14.98 6.29 3.09
N GLY A 224 -14.78 7.59 3.11
CA GLY A 224 -15.07 8.50 2.00
C GLY A 224 -16.54 8.50 1.56
N SER A 225 -16.78 8.95 0.35
CA SER A 225 -18.15 9.05 -0.21
C SER A 225 -18.84 7.69 -0.34
N PHE A 226 -18.11 6.61 -0.62
CA PHE A 226 -18.68 5.26 -0.66
C PHE A 226 -19.30 4.85 0.68
N GLY A 227 -18.64 5.18 1.79
CA GLY A 227 -19.13 4.90 3.14
C GLY A 227 -19.96 6.02 3.76
N GLY A 228 -20.30 7.06 3.00
CA GLY A 228 -21.04 8.23 3.50
C GLY A 228 -20.25 9.05 4.53
N ASN A 229 -18.93 9.09 4.40
CA ASN A 229 -18.02 9.80 5.31
C ASN A 229 -17.40 11.04 4.65
N SER A 230 -16.91 11.96 5.48
CA SER A 230 -16.32 13.21 5.04
C SER A 230 -14.88 13.06 4.49
N THR A 231 -14.22 11.94 4.74
CA THR A 231 -12.83 11.70 4.33
C THR A 231 -12.55 10.22 4.08
N THR A 232 -11.59 9.93 3.20
CA THR A 232 -10.97 8.60 3.00
C THR A 232 -9.68 8.44 3.81
N ALA A 233 -9.22 9.50 4.47
CA ALA A 233 -7.93 9.49 5.14
C ALA A 233 -7.94 8.65 6.42
N ASN A 234 -6.76 8.20 6.81
CA ASN A 234 -6.48 7.82 8.17
C ASN A 234 -6.46 9.11 9.00
N VAL A 235 -7.47 9.30 9.84
CA VAL A 235 -7.69 10.57 10.56
C VAL A 235 -6.62 10.77 11.62
N SER A 236 -5.98 11.93 11.58
CA SER A 236 -4.95 12.34 12.54
C SER A 236 -5.20 13.77 13.02
N SER A 237 -4.32 14.31 13.86
CA SER A 237 -4.38 15.70 14.32
C SER A 237 -4.41 16.72 13.17
N VAL A 238 -3.81 16.40 12.03
CA VAL A 238 -3.81 17.26 10.83
C VAL A 238 -5.24 17.54 10.33
N ASN A 239 -6.14 16.58 10.48
CA ASN A 239 -7.55 16.72 10.07
C ASN A 239 -8.36 17.65 10.98
N LEU A 240 -7.83 17.98 12.14
CA LEU A 240 -8.45 18.88 13.14
C LEU A 240 -7.89 20.31 13.07
N ILE A 241 -6.87 20.55 12.26
CA ILE A 241 -6.21 21.86 12.13
C ILE A 241 -6.95 22.71 11.11
N ASN A 242 -7.28 23.94 11.48
CA ASN A 242 -7.78 24.95 10.55
C ASN A 242 -6.62 25.54 9.74
N ILE A 243 -6.50 25.12 8.49
CA ILE A 243 -5.46 25.62 7.58
C ILE A 243 -5.86 26.96 7.00
N LYS A 244 -5.11 28.00 7.35
CA LYS A 244 -5.24 29.33 6.74
C LYS A 244 -4.30 29.45 5.54
N ARG A 245 -4.84 29.74 4.39
CA ARG A 245 -4.06 29.95 3.16
C ARG A 245 -3.97 31.44 2.85
N THR A 246 -2.74 31.98 2.70
CA THR A 246 -2.52 33.32 2.19
C THR A 246 -2.15 33.21 0.72
N SER A 247 -3.02 33.68 -0.16
CA SER A 247 -2.81 33.67 -1.60
C SER A 247 -2.41 35.05 -2.07
N LYS A 248 -1.27 35.14 -2.73
CA LYS A 248 -0.78 36.36 -3.37
C LYS A 248 -0.99 36.27 -4.89
N ARG A 249 -1.28 37.40 -5.52
CA ARG A 249 -1.33 37.46 -6.97
C ARG A 249 0.05 37.08 -7.54
N ARG A 250 0.10 36.11 -8.44
CA ARG A 250 1.28 35.84 -9.25
C ARG A 250 1.42 36.94 -10.28
N VAL A 251 2.45 37.75 -10.15
CA VAL A 251 2.76 38.83 -11.09
C VAL A 251 3.70 38.38 -12.22
N ASN A 252 4.47 37.33 -11.96
CA ASN A 252 5.46 36.87 -12.91
C ASN A 252 5.08 35.56 -13.56
N MET A 253 5.26 35.46 -14.87
CA MET A 253 5.23 34.18 -15.56
C MET A 253 6.34 33.29 -15.02
N GLN A 254 6.01 32.07 -14.68
CA GLN A 254 7.04 31.05 -14.48
C GLN A 254 7.65 30.75 -15.85
N TRP A 255 8.94 30.96 -15.96
CA TRP A 255 9.68 30.54 -17.13
C TRP A 255 10.71 29.49 -16.70
N PHE A 256 10.90 28.52 -17.56
CA PHE A 256 11.87 27.45 -17.39
C PHE A 256 12.90 27.64 -18.51
N LYS A 257 14.14 27.89 -18.14
CA LYS A 257 15.24 28.03 -19.10
C LYS A 257 15.89 26.65 -19.24
N VAL A 258 15.84 26.11 -20.42
CA VAL A 258 16.63 24.95 -20.82
C VAL A 258 17.84 25.43 -21.64
N PRO A 259 18.91 24.64 -21.76
CA PRO A 259 19.98 24.90 -22.69
C PRO A 259 19.43 25.13 -24.11
N GLU A 260 20.05 26.01 -24.88
CA GLU A 260 19.63 26.28 -26.27
C GLU A 260 19.65 25.02 -27.13
N LYS A 261 20.53 24.08 -26.80
CA LYS A 261 20.70 22.83 -27.52
C LYS A 261 20.78 21.67 -26.56
N ILE A 262 19.93 20.68 -26.78
CA ILE A 262 19.96 19.39 -26.09
C ILE A 262 20.05 18.31 -27.16
N TYR A 263 21.13 17.55 -27.18
CA TYR A 263 21.33 16.42 -28.07
C TYR A 263 21.04 15.14 -27.31
N PHE A 264 19.98 14.47 -27.69
CA PHE A 264 19.48 13.28 -27.01
C PHE A 264 19.49 12.06 -27.95
N GLU A 265 20.70 11.59 -28.28
CA GLU A 265 20.88 10.40 -29.12
C GLU A 265 22.23 9.70 -28.81
N ALA A 266 22.32 8.43 -29.20
CA ALA A 266 23.59 7.73 -29.12
C ALA A 266 24.65 8.38 -30.00
N GLY A 267 25.82 8.67 -29.41
CA GLY A 267 26.90 9.37 -30.13
C GLY A 267 26.80 10.89 -30.14
N ALA A 268 25.88 11.49 -29.38
CA ALA A 268 25.72 12.96 -29.27
C ALA A 268 27.02 13.69 -28.92
N ILE A 269 27.98 13.03 -28.26
CA ILE A 269 29.32 13.57 -27.98
C ILE A 269 30.08 14.04 -29.24
N GLN A 270 29.74 13.52 -30.43
CA GLN A 270 30.31 13.96 -31.69
C GLN A 270 30.06 15.45 -31.99
N TYR A 271 29.08 16.07 -31.33
CA TYR A 271 28.83 17.49 -31.45
C TYR A 271 30.04 18.34 -31.05
N LEU A 272 30.92 17.82 -30.17
CA LEU A 272 32.17 18.49 -29.81
C LEU A 272 33.08 18.76 -31.03
N GLU A 273 32.97 17.99 -32.12
CA GLU A 273 33.70 18.21 -33.35
C GLU A 273 33.25 19.48 -34.10
N LYS A 274 31.97 19.88 -33.92
CA LYS A 274 31.30 20.95 -34.66
C LYS A 274 30.90 22.16 -33.81
N MET A 275 31.04 22.05 -32.48
CA MET A 275 30.68 23.11 -31.56
C MET A 275 31.52 24.36 -31.86
N PRO A 276 30.91 25.55 -32.12
CA PRO A 276 31.66 26.75 -32.49
C PRO A 276 32.46 27.29 -31.30
N GLU A 277 33.48 28.07 -31.62
CA GLU A 277 34.21 28.95 -30.68
C GLU A 277 34.88 28.19 -29.50
N ILE A 278 35.41 26.99 -29.74
CA ILE A 278 36.20 26.26 -28.74
C ILE A 278 37.67 26.29 -29.13
N GLU A 279 38.50 26.94 -28.31
CA GLU A 279 39.94 26.93 -28.40
C GLU A 279 40.59 26.35 -27.15
N ARG A 280 39.93 26.46 -25.98
CA ARG A 280 40.44 26.04 -24.68
C ARG A 280 39.35 25.31 -23.88
N ALA A 281 39.43 23.98 -23.85
CA ALA A 281 38.48 23.12 -23.15
C ALA A 281 39.00 22.70 -21.78
N PHE A 282 38.26 23.00 -20.73
CA PHE A 282 38.56 22.56 -19.38
C PHE A 282 37.61 21.40 -19.00
N ILE A 283 38.18 20.20 -18.74
CA ILE A 283 37.42 19.00 -18.46
C ILE A 283 37.43 18.76 -16.97
N VAL A 284 36.26 18.76 -16.33
CA VAL A 284 36.08 18.51 -14.88
C VAL A 284 35.51 17.13 -14.72
N THR A 285 36.19 16.28 -13.94
CA THR A 285 35.78 14.87 -13.78
C THR A 285 36.39 14.25 -12.51
N ASP A 286 36.13 12.98 -12.30
CA ASP A 286 36.78 12.16 -11.28
C ASP A 286 37.79 11.18 -11.90
N GLU A 287 38.66 10.61 -11.06
CA GLU A 287 39.64 9.62 -11.50
C GLU A 287 39.03 8.37 -12.15
N SER A 288 37.82 7.98 -11.73
CA SER A 288 37.16 6.79 -12.25
C SER A 288 36.78 6.97 -13.72
N MET A 289 36.26 8.16 -14.07
CA MET A 289 35.92 8.50 -15.45
C MET A 289 37.16 8.57 -16.35
N VAL A 290 38.29 9.01 -15.81
CA VAL A 290 39.58 8.96 -16.54
C VAL A 290 39.98 7.50 -16.78
N LYS A 291 39.99 6.66 -15.74
CA LYS A 291 40.35 5.23 -15.82
C LYS A 291 39.43 4.43 -16.76
N LEU A 292 38.16 4.78 -16.82
CA LEU A 292 37.16 4.16 -17.70
C LEU A 292 37.25 4.63 -19.16
N GLY A 293 38.12 5.59 -19.49
CA GLY A 293 38.35 6.06 -20.84
C GLY A 293 37.28 7.04 -21.36
N TYR A 294 36.43 7.62 -20.49
CA TYR A 294 35.43 8.63 -20.94
C TYR A 294 36.08 9.93 -21.32
N VAL A 295 37.12 10.35 -20.62
CA VAL A 295 37.92 11.53 -20.98
C VAL A 295 38.60 11.34 -22.34
N ASP A 296 39.11 10.15 -22.64
CA ASP A 296 39.71 9.85 -23.94
C ASP A 296 38.72 9.99 -25.09
N LYS A 297 37.46 9.64 -24.87
CA LYS A 297 36.38 9.86 -25.87
C LYS A 297 36.17 11.36 -26.15
N ILE A 298 36.15 12.21 -25.11
CA ILE A 298 36.03 13.65 -25.23
C ILE A 298 37.25 14.18 -26.04
N LEU A 299 38.46 13.83 -25.59
CA LEU A 299 39.70 14.27 -26.28
C LEU A 299 39.76 13.78 -27.72
N TYR A 300 39.30 12.58 -28.02
CA TYR A 300 39.21 12.04 -29.36
C TYR A 300 38.38 12.94 -30.29
N HIS A 301 37.20 13.38 -29.86
CA HIS A 301 36.32 14.25 -30.63
C HIS A 301 36.87 15.68 -30.72
N LEU A 302 37.49 16.21 -29.67
CA LEU A 302 38.16 17.51 -29.70
C LEU A 302 39.34 17.54 -30.69
N ARG A 303 40.14 16.46 -30.78
CA ARG A 303 41.29 16.31 -31.71
C ARG A 303 40.88 16.20 -33.19
N LYS A 304 39.62 15.80 -33.46
CA LYS A 304 39.10 15.76 -34.85
C LYS A 304 38.70 17.10 -35.44
N ARG A 305 38.76 18.15 -34.64
CA ARG A 305 38.45 19.51 -35.11
C ARG A 305 39.51 19.98 -36.06
N GLN A 306 39.10 20.84 -36.99
CA GLN A 306 40.04 21.50 -37.91
C GLN A 306 41.00 22.45 -37.18
N GLN A 307 40.51 23.12 -36.14
CA GLN A 307 41.28 23.99 -35.28
C GLN A 307 41.74 23.23 -34.04
N TYR A 308 43.00 23.38 -33.67
CA TYR A 308 43.54 22.73 -32.45
C TYR A 308 42.90 23.32 -31.20
N VAL A 309 42.51 22.44 -30.29
CA VAL A 309 41.92 22.79 -28.99
C VAL A 309 42.87 22.42 -27.88
N HIS A 310 43.30 23.41 -27.12
CA HIS A 310 44.02 23.18 -25.88
C HIS A 310 43.08 22.59 -24.85
N SER A 311 43.46 21.50 -24.16
CA SER A 311 42.62 20.88 -23.15
C SER A 311 43.39 20.68 -21.85
N GLU A 312 42.73 20.97 -20.74
CA GLU A 312 43.22 20.69 -19.40
C GLU A 312 42.18 19.84 -18.65
N ILE A 313 42.66 18.92 -17.85
CA ILE A 313 41.79 17.97 -17.12
C ILE A 313 41.98 18.19 -15.63
N PHE A 314 40.88 18.50 -14.95
CA PHE A 314 40.79 18.49 -13.48
C PHE A 314 40.04 17.24 -13.05
N SER A 315 40.78 16.24 -12.59
CA SER A 315 40.26 14.91 -12.25
C SER A 315 40.12 14.64 -10.73
N GLU A 316 40.26 15.69 -9.92
CA GLU A 316 40.28 15.56 -8.44
C GLU A 316 38.89 15.68 -7.81
N VAL A 317 37.79 15.47 -8.59
CA VAL A 317 36.44 15.54 -8.04
C VAL A 317 36.13 14.26 -7.29
N GLU A 318 35.84 14.37 -6.01
CA GLU A 318 35.35 13.28 -5.17
C GLU A 318 33.81 13.13 -5.28
N SER A 319 33.27 11.97 -4.85
CA SER A 319 31.83 11.65 -4.95
C SER A 319 30.90 12.63 -4.20
N ASP A 320 31.43 13.31 -3.18
CA ASP A 320 30.78 14.41 -2.46
C ASP A 320 31.77 15.59 -2.43
N PRO A 321 31.77 16.46 -3.47
CA PRO A 321 32.80 17.46 -3.65
C PRO A 321 32.86 18.44 -2.49
N SER A 322 34.01 18.52 -1.84
CA SER A 322 34.25 19.46 -0.75
C SER A 322 34.44 20.89 -1.26
N PHE A 323 34.25 21.86 -0.39
CA PHE A 323 34.48 23.27 -0.72
C PHE A 323 35.94 23.53 -1.13
N ASP A 324 36.88 22.75 -0.61
CA ASP A 324 38.30 22.85 -0.96
C ASP A 324 38.59 22.29 -2.37
N THR A 325 37.90 21.23 -2.78
CA THR A 325 37.96 20.72 -4.17
C THR A 325 37.44 21.75 -5.15
N ILE A 326 36.31 22.39 -4.83
CA ILE A 326 35.77 23.49 -5.66
C ILE A 326 36.79 24.62 -5.80
N LYS A 327 37.42 25.06 -4.71
CA LYS A 327 38.45 26.11 -4.74
C LYS A 327 39.66 25.74 -5.62
N ARG A 328 40.13 24.48 -5.52
CA ARG A 328 41.25 23.99 -6.36
C ARG A 328 40.86 23.99 -7.85
N GLY A 329 39.65 23.49 -8.16
CA GLY A 329 39.11 23.49 -9.51
C GLY A 329 38.98 24.90 -10.11
N VAL A 330 38.42 25.84 -9.34
CA VAL A 330 38.32 27.27 -9.74
C VAL A 330 39.70 27.87 -9.99
N LYS A 331 40.68 27.64 -9.14
CA LYS A 331 42.05 28.14 -9.31
C LYS A 331 42.70 27.59 -10.57
N ALA A 332 42.55 26.31 -10.85
CA ALA A 332 43.04 25.66 -12.06
C ALA A 332 42.39 26.29 -13.32
N MET A 333 41.04 26.45 -13.27
CA MET A 333 40.28 27.07 -14.36
C MET A 333 40.67 28.53 -14.62
N GLU A 334 40.87 29.32 -13.53
CA GLU A 334 41.39 30.70 -13.64
C GLU A 334 42.77 30.79 -14.29
N SER A 335 43.68 29.85 -13.99
CA SER A 335 44.98 29.76 -14.62
C SER A 335 44.90 29.37 -16.09
N PHE A 336 44.01 28.43 -16.42
CA PHE A 336 43.87 27.92 -17.78
C PHE A 336 43.05 28.82 -18.67
N GLN A 337 42.14 29.64 -18.14
CA GLN A 337 41.28 30.57 -18.91
C GLN A 337 40.51 29.86 -20.04
N PRO A 338 39.62 28.91 -19.75
CA PRO A 338 38.86 28.17 -20.73
C PRO A 338 37.74 29.02 -21.36
N ASP A 339 37.39 28.71 -22.60
CA ASP A 339 36.18 29.17 -23.26
C ASP A 339 35.01 28.18 -23.16
N VAL A 340 35.32 26.93 -22.82
CA VAL A 340 34.31 25.91 -22.54
C VAL A 340 34.72 25.03 -21.36
N VAL A 341 33.72 24.68 -20.52
CA VAL A 341 33.87 23.68 -19.47
C VAL A 341 33.03 22.45 -19.85
N ILE A 342 33.64 21.26 -19.78
CA ILE A 342 33.04 19.98 -20.07
C ILE A 342 33.07 19.19 -18.75
N ALA A 343 31.88 18.73 -18.25
CA ALA A 343 31.77 18.00 -17.01
C ALA A 343 30.94 16.68 -17.18
#